data_f7fc23ee74c981e4032470ed525f9227
#
_entry.id   f7fc23ee74c981e4032470ed525f9227
#
_cell.length_a   1.000
_cell.length_b   1.000
_cell.length_c   1.000
_cell.angle_alpha   90.00
_cell.angle_beta   90.00
_cell.angle_gamma   90.00
#
_symmetry.space_group_name_H-M   'P 1'
#
loop_
_entity.id
_entity.type
_entity.pdbx_description
1 polymer ?
#
loop_
_entity_poly.entity_id
_entity_poly.type
_entity_poly.pdbx_seq_one_letter_code
_entity_poly.pdbx_strand_id
1 'polypeptide(L)'
;MKNYSKTLRACYLGLITQAIAANFAPLLFWSFHSDFNISLGQIALIPAVFYVTQLVVDLICAKYVDAIGYRKSIVASQLLAGLGLIGIAVLPNIVSPYIGILIGVFFYAFGSGLIEVLCSPIVEACPFEHKEKVMSLLHSFYCWGSVGVILLSTLYFAIFGIDKWRILACVWAIIPLYNIYNFATCPIERLVEDGQGMSLRQLLKKPIFAAAIILMICAGASEMSMAQWASAFAESALGLTKSVGDLAGACLFATTMGISRMLYGKFGEKIDLIKFMLISGVLCVVSYLLAGLSAMPIWG
;
A
#
# COMPACT_ATOMS: atom_id res chain seq x y z
N MET A 1 -21.04 5.08 -25.10
CA MET A 1 -21.02 4.41 -23.78
C MET A 1 -19.72 4.76 -23.06
N LYS A 2 -19.80 5.12 -21.77
CA LYS A 2 -18.61 5.41 -20.95
C LYS A 2 -17.81 4.12 -20.74
N ASN A 3 -16.49 4.16 -20.95
CA ASN A 3 -15.63 2.97 -20.80
C ASN A 3 -15.07 2.86 -19.37
N TYR A 4 -15.85 2.29 -18.47
CA TYR A 4 -15.45 2.08 -17.06
C TYR A 4 -14.32 1.05 -16.88
N SER A 5 -14.07 0.19 -17.87
CA SER A 5 -12.87 -0.68 -17.85
C SER A 5 -11.58 0.14 -17.87
N LYS A 6 -11.59 1.34 -18.48
CA LYS A 6 -10.44 2.26 -18.44
C LYS A 6 -10.23 2.82 -17.03
N THR A 7 -11.32 3.18 -16.34
CA THR A 7 -11.28 3.63 -14.95
C THR A 7 -10.70 2.54 -14.03
N LEU A 8 -11.19 1.32 -14.18
CA LEU A 8 -10.72 0.19 -13.39
C LEU A 8 -9.22 -0.08 -13.61
N ARG A 9 -8.74 -0.06 -14.86
CA ARG A 9 -7.30 -0.20 -15.16
C ARG A 9 -6.47 0.93 -14.56
N ALA A 10 -6.97 2.17 -14.60
CA ALA A 10 -6.30 3.30 -13.97
C ALA A 10 -6.18 3.12 -12.44
N CYS A 11 -7.24 2.59 -11.79
CA CYS A 11 -7.21 2.28 -10.36
C CYS A 11 -6.26 1.12 -10.04
N TYR A 12 -6.16 0.08 -10.89
CA TYR A 12 -5.17 -0.99 -10.75
C TYR A 12 -3.74 -0.45 -10.77
N LEU A 13 -3.41 0.41 -11.75
CA LEU A 13 -2.11 1.08 -11.81
C LEU A 13 -1.89 2.03 -10.63
N GLY A 14 -2.96 2.65 -10.12
CA GLY A 14 -2.92 3.44 -8.88
C GLY A 14 -2.46 2.59 -7.69
N LEU A 15 -3.07 1.42 -7.47
CA LEU A 15 -2.66 0.53 -6.37
C LEU A 15 -1.26 -0.08 -6.56
N ILE A 16 -0.84 -0.32 -7.80
CA ILE A 16 0.57 -0.66 -8.08
C ILE A 16 1.49 0.51 -7.70
N THR A 17 1.11 1.75 -8.00
CA THR A 17 1.87 2.94 -7.56
C THR A 17 1.97 3.02 -6.04
N GLN A 18 0.89 2.75 -5.33
CA GLN A 18 0.88 2.67 -3.87
C GLN A 18 1.83 1.58 -3.36
N ALA A 19 1.82 0.41 -3.99
CA ALA A 19 2.73 -0.69 -3.66
C ALA A 19 4.21 -0.31 -3.87
N ILE A 20 4.53 0.43 -4.96
CA ILE A 20 5.88 0.97 -5.19
C ILE A 20 6.28 1.91 -4.06
N ALA A 21 5.40 2.86 -3.70
CA ALA A 21 5.66 3.83 -2.66
C ALA A 21 5.92 3.18 -1.29
N ALA A 22 5.17 2.12 -0.95
CA ALA A 22 5.30 1.43 0.32
C ALA A 22 6.51 0.50 0.41
N ASN A 23 6.91 -0.14 -0.70
CA ASN A 23 7.88 -1.24 -0.66
C ASN A 23 9.26 -0.90 -1.23
N PHE A 24 9.40 0.16 -2.04
CA PHE A 24 10.67 0.45 -2.69
C PHE A 24 11.73 1.01 -1.73
N ALA A 25 11.40 2.03 -0.91
CA ALA A 25 12.36 2.62 0.02
C ALA A 25 12.90 1.62 1.08
N PRO A 26 12.09 0.69 1.64
CA PRO A 26 12.59 -0.35 2.54
C PRO A 26 13.73 -1.19 1.97
N LEU A 27 13.70 -1.49 0.67
CA LEU A 27 14.78 -2.24 0.00
C LEU A 27 16.12 -1.48 -0.02
N LEU A 28 16.07 -0.15 0.18
CA LEU A 28 17.23 0.74 0.13
C LEU A 28 17.75 1.16 1.50
N PHE A 29 17.14 0.73 2.61
CA PHE A 29 17.50 1.18 3.95
C PHE A 29 18.97 0.94 4.29
N TRP A 30 19.50 -0.22 3.91
CA TRP A 30 20.91 -0.53 4.12
C TRP A 30 21.83 0.34 3.25
N SER A 31 21.46 0.62 2.00
CA SER A 31 22.20 1.53 1.12
C SER A 31 22.18 2.95 1.65
N PHE A 32 21.05 3.42 2.17
CA PHE A 32 20.97 4.73 2.81
C PHE A 32 21.86 4.82 4.04
N HIS A 33 21.96 3.74 4.82
CA HIS A 33 22.88 3.67 5.95
C HIS A 33 24.34 3.73 5.52
N SER A 34 24.74 2.87 4.56
CA SER A 34 26.14 2.72 4.12
C SER A 34 26.61 3.91 3.28
N ASP A 35 25.81 4.36 2.31
CA ASP A 35 26.23 5.35 1.32
C ASP A 35 26.21 6.78 1.86
N PHE A 36 25.28 7.07 2.78
CA PHE A 36 25.05 8.42 3.30
C PHE A 36 25.38 8.58 4.78
N ASN A 37 25.88 7.52 5.45
CA ASN A 37 26.13 7.50 6.90
C ASN A 37 24.90 7.91 7.73
N ILE A 38 23.69 7.55 7.26
CA ILE A 38 22.43 7.80 7.99
C ILE A 38 22.32 6.79 9.12
N SER A 39 22.11 7.23 10.35
CA SER A 39 22.01 6.33 11.50
C SER A 39 20.76 5.43 11.38
N LEU A 40 20.81 4.24 12.00
CA LEU A 40 19.67 3.32 12.01
C LEU A 40 18.41 3.93 12.64
N GLY A 41 18.58 4.79 13.66
CA GLY A 41 17.47 5.55 14.24
C GLY A 41 16.83 6.52 13.26
N GLN A 42 17.61 7.18 12.41
CA GLN A 42 17.10 8.05 11.35
C GLN A 42 16.41 7.25 10.23
N ILE A 43 16.93 6.06 9.89
CA ILE A 43 16.30 5.17 8.92
C ILE A 43 14.93 4.72 9.41
N ALA A 44 14.79 4.40 10.70
CA ALA A 44 13.51 4.02 11.30
C ALA A 44 12.44 5.14 11.23
N LEU A 45 12.85 6.40 11.10
CA LEU A 45 11.92 7.51 10.92
C LEU A 45 11.37 7.60 9.48
N ILE A 46 12.03 7.02 8.49
CA ILE A 46 11.56 7.07 7.08
C ILE A 46 10.16 6.44 6.94
N PRO A 47 9.92 5.18 7.36
CA PRO A 47 8.57 4.62 7.34
C PRO A 47 7.61 5.35 8.27
N ALA A 48 8.07 5.90 9.39
CA ALA A 48 7.21 6.70 10.27
C ALA A 48 6.70 7.96 9.54
N VAL A 49 7.56 8.69 8.83
CA VAL A 49 7.15 9.83 7.99
C VAL A 49 6.18 9.40 6.90
N PHE A 50 6.42 8.25 6.27
CA PHE A 50 5.51 7.70 5.25
C PHE A 50 4.09 7.48 5.80
N TYR A 51 3.96 6.71 6.87
CA TYR A 51 2.63 6.36 7.43
C TYR A 51 1.95 7.55 8.13
N VAL A 52 2.70 8.42 8.81
CA VAL A 52 2.13 9.65 9.39
C VAL A 52 1.61 10.57 8.29
N THR A 53 2.34 10.70 7.18
CA THR A 53 1.88 11.49 6.03
C THR A 53 0.58 10.91 5.46
N GLN A 54 0.49 9.57 5.27
CA GLN A 54 -0.74 8.93 4.82
C GLN A 54 -1.91 9.23 5.77
N LEU A 55 -1.73 9.03 7.08
CA LEU A 55 -2.78 9.32 8.06
C LEU A 55 -3.27 10.77 7.99
N VAL A 56 -2.36 11.74 7.84
CA VAL A 56 -2.73 13.14 7.68
C VAL A 56 -3.50 13.37 6.38
N VAL A 57 -3.09 12.74 5.30
CA VAL A 57 -3.79 12.80 4.00
C VAL A 57 -5.19 12.22 4.12
N ASP A 58 -5.38 11.08 4.79
CA ASP A 58 -6.68 10.45 5.00
C ASP A 58 -7.65 11.40 5.72
N LEU A 59 -7.17 12.08 6.78
CA LEU A 59 -7.95 13.07 7.51
C LEU A 59 -8.30 14.30 6.65
N ILE A 60 -7.36 14.78 5.83
CA ILE A 60 -7.60 15.89 4.89
C ILE A 60 -8.62 15.47 3.82
N CYS A 61 -8.47 14.28 3.26
CA CYS A 61 -9.37 13.75 2.25
C CYS A 61 -10.79 13.59 2.76
N ALA A 62 -10.97 13.07 3.95
CA ALA A 62 -12.28 12.92 4.58
C ALA A 62 -13.09 14.23 4.65
N LYS A 63 -12.41 15.39 4.57
CA LYS A 63 -13.05 16.70 4.65
C LYS A 63 -13.12 17.44 3.32
N TYR A 64 -12.10 17.32 2.47
CA TYR A 64 -11.91 18.24 1.35
C TYR A 64 -12.01 17.60 -0.04
N VAL A 65 -11.94 16.27 -0.15
CA VAL A 65 -11.91 15.58 -1.46
C VAL A 65 -13.19 15.86 -2.27
N ASP A 66 -14.36 15.85 -1.65
CA ASP A 66 -15.62 16.10 -2.34
C ASP A 66 -15.67 17.52 -2.93
N ALA A 67 -15.13 18.52 -2.20
CA ALA A 67 -15.05 19.90 -2.66
C ALA A 67 -14.02 20.12 -3.79
N ILE A 68 -12.86 19.46 -3.70
CA ILE A 68 -11.79 19.55 -4.72
C ILE A 68 -12.18 18.78 -5.99
N GLY A 69 -12.84 17.65 -5.81
CA GLY A 69 -13.28 16.72 -6.84
C GLY A 69 -12.30 15.57 -7.09
N TYR A 70 -12.85 14.36 -7.21
CA TYR A 70 -12.12 13.10 -7.34
C TYR A 70 -11.06 13.10 -8.44
N ARG A 71 -11.40 13.63 -9.63
CA ARG A 71 -10.45 13.66 -10.77
C ARG A 71 -9.20 14.48 -10.47
N LYS A 72 -9.36 15.69 -9.94
CA LYS A 72 -8.22 16.56 -9.63
C LYS A 72 -7.33 15.93 -8.56
N SER A 73 -7.94 15.38 -7.53
CA SER A 73 -7.24 14.74 -6.41
C SER A 73 -6.48 13.49 -6.85
N ILE A 74 -7.08 12.61 -7.66
CA ILE A 74 -6.40 11.39 -8.11
C ILE A 74 -5.30 11.66 -9.15
N VAL A 75 -5.45 12.68 -9.99
CA VAL A 75 -4.38 13.12 -10.90
C VAL A 75 -3.22 13.73 -10.12
N ALA A 76 -3.51 14.57 -9.13
CA ALA A 76 -2.50 15.13 -8.24
C ALA A 76 -1.75 14.03 -7.45
N SER A 77 -2.44 12.97 -7.02
CA SER A 77 -1.81 11.85 -6.33
C SER A 77 -0.73 11.17 -7.17
N GLN A 78 -1.02 10.92 -8.45
CA GLN A 78 -0.07 10.28 -9.36
C GLN A 78 1.14 11.19 -9.63
N LEU A 79 0.91 12.49 -9.78
CA LEU A 79 1.98 13.47 -9.96
C LEU A 79 2.89 13.52 -8.73
N LEU A 80 2.31 13.61 -7.52
CA LEU A 80 3.07 13.66 -6.27
C LEU A 80 3.85 12.36 -6.03
N ALA A 81 3.25 11.20 -6.32
CA ALA A 81 3.92 9.91 -6.22
C ALA A 81 5.12 9.83 -7.18
N GLY A 82 4.93 10.23 -8.43
CA GLY A 82 6.01 10.25 -9.43
C GLY A 82 7.14 11.21 -9.07
N LEU A 83 6.79 12.46 -8.71
CA LEU A 83 7.76 13.47 -8.27
C LEU A 83 8.51 13.05 -6.99
N GLY A 84 7.83 12.40 -6.06
CA GLY A 84 8.46 11.89 -4.85
C GLY A 84 9.47 10.78 -5.13
N LEU A 85 9.15 9.83 -6.04
CA LEU A 85 10.08 8.78 -6.46
C LEU A 85 11.30 9.35 -7.21
N ILE A 86 11.13 10.35 -8.07
CA ILE A 86 12.25 11.08 -8.67
C ILE A 86 13.00 11.87 -7.58
N GLY A 87 12.26 12.44 -6.63
CA GLY A 87 12.80 13.22 -5.51
C GLY A 87 13.80 12.42 -4.68
N ILE A 88 13.48 11.18 -4.29
CA ILE A 88 14.45 10.35 -3.53
C ILE A 88 15.72 10.06 -4.33
N ALA A 89 15.67 10.02 -5.66
CA ALA A 89 16.83 9.80 -6.51
C ALA A 89 17.71 11.05 -6.63
N VAL A 90 17.11 12.24 -6.68
CA VAL A 90 17.78 13.50 -7.06
C VAL A 90 18.10 14.37 -5.86
N LEU A 91 17.15 14.57 -4.92
CA LEU A 91 17.27 15.49 -3.80
C LEU A 91 18.44 15.20 -2.85
N PRO A 92 18.81 13.93 -2.56
CA PRO A 92 19.97 13.64 -1.73
C PRO A 92 21.31 14.19 -2.23
N ASN A 93 21.39 14.55 -3.51
CA ASN A 93 22.59 15.17 -4.09
C ASN A 93 22.54 16.71 -4.12
N ILE A 94 21.36 17.29 -3.88
CA ILE A 94 21.15 18.76 -3.94
C ILE A 94 21.14 19.36 -2.55
N VAL A 95 20.52 18.64 -1.60
CA VAL A 95 20.45 19.02 -0.19
C VAL A 95 21.12 17.95 0.68
N SER A 96 21.05 18.08 2.01
CA SER A 96 21.49 17.00 2.89
C SER A 96 20.82 15.67 2.49
N PRO A 97 21.59 14.57 2.34
CA PRO A 97 21.06 13.28 1.88
C PRO A 97 19.82 12.82 2.62
N TYR A 98 19.85 12.89 3.95
CA TYR A 98 18.73 12.48 4.79
C TYR A 98 17.48 13.37 4.57
N ILE A 99 17.65 14.67 4.52
CA ILE A 99 16.53 15.61 4.28
C ILE A 99 15.98 15.41 2.87
N GLY A 100 16.83 15.19 1.87
CA GLY A 100 16.40 14.91 0.49
C GLY A 100 15.56 13.64 0.39
N ILE A 101 15.96 12.58 1.10
CA ILE A 101 15.17 11.33 1.19
C ILE A 101 13.81 11.63 1.85
N LEU A 102 13.78 12.31 2.99
CA LEU A 102 12.53 12.61 3.71
C LEU A 102 11.57 13.46 2.88
N ILE A 103 12.07 14.45 2.13
CA ILE A 103 11.25 15.26 1.22
C ILE A 103 10.65 14.38 0.11
N GLY A 104 11.46 13.54 -0.53
CA GLY A 104 10.98 12.61 -1.54
C GLY A 104 9.93 11.64 -1.00
N VAL A 105 10.19 11.06 0.19
CA VAL A 105 9.26 10.19 0.92
C VAL A 105 7.95 10.91 1.21
N PHE A 106 8.00 12.13 1.72
CA PHE A 106 6.80 12.93 2.00
C PHE A 106 5.92 13.09 0.76
N PHE A 107 6.51 13.44 -0.39
CA PHE A 107 5.74 13.63 -1.62
C PHE A 107 5.11 12.34 -2.13
N TYR A 108 5.85 11.23 -2.18
CA TYR A 108 5.23 9.99 -2.66
C TYR A 108 4.28 9.37 -1.62
N ALA A 109 4.51 9.59 -0.31
CA ALA A 109 3.59 9.18 0.74
C ALA A 109 2.27 9.95 0.65
N PHE A 110 2.34 11.26 0.38
CA PHE A 110 1.15 12.08 0.16
C PHE A 110 0.36 11.57 -1.06
N GLY A 111 1.05 11.32 -2.18
CA GLY A 111 0.44 10.71 -3.36
C GLY A 111 -0.18 9.35 -3.07
N SER A 112 0.52 8.49 -2.34
CA SER A 112 0.08 7.15 -1.94
C SER A 112 -1.18 7.19 -1.07
N GLY A 113 -1.26 8.07 -0.08
CA GLY A 113 -2.46 8.25 0.76
C GLY A 113 -3.67 8.69 -0.07
N LEU A 114 -3.50 9.67 -0.97
CA LEU A 114 -4.57 10.05 -1.91
C LEU A 114 -5.06 8.88 -2.78
N ILE A 115 -4.15 8.02 -3.25
CA ILE A 115 -4.52 6.82 -4.04
C ILE A 115 -5.36 5.87 -3.20
N GLU A 116 -4.93 5.62 -1.96
CA GLU A 116 -5.59 4.72 -1.03
C GLU A 116 -7.03 5.13 -0.78
N VAL A 117 -7.26 6.41 -0.46
CA VAL A 117 -8.59 6.94 -0.15
C VAL A 117 -9.49 7.00 -1.39
N LEU A 118 -8.92 7.26 -2.58
CA LEU A 118 -9.72 7.59 -3.77
C LEU A 118 -10.03 6.41 -4.67
N CYS A 119 -9.14 5.41 -4.79
CA CYS A 119 -9.35 4.32 -5.74
C CYS A 119 -10.59 3.51 -5.44
N SER A 120 -10.86 3.19 -4.18
CA SER A 120 -12.03 2.40 -3.78
C SER A 120 -13.35 3.14 -4.04
N PRO A 121 -13.56 4.41 -3.63
CA PRO A 121 -14.76 5.16 -3.97
C PRO A 121 -14.96 5.37 -5.48
N ILE A 122 -13.88 5.59 -6.25
CA ILE A 122 -13.98 5.72 -7.72
C ILE A 122 -14.51 4.44 -8.37
N VAL A 123 -14.04 3.28 -7.92
CA VAL A 123 -14.50 1.98 -8.43
C VAL A 123 -15.91 1.67 -7.95
N GLU A 124 -16.23 2.00 -6.68
CA GLU A 124 -17.56 1.79 -6.10
C GLU A 124 -18.64 2.63 -6.81
N ALA A 125 -18.29 3.83 -7.28
CA ALA A 125 -19.19 4.68 -8.07
C ALA A 125 -19.43 4.16 -9.49
N CYS A 126 -18.62 3.24 -9.99
CA CYS A 126 -18.82 2.65 -11.32
C CYS A 126 -20.00 1.65 -11.30
N PRO A 127 -20.77 1.54 -12.42
CA PRO A 127 -21.93 0.66 -12.52
C PRO A 127 -21.51 -0.80 -12.81
N PHE A 128 -20.74 -1.42 -11.92
CA PHE A 128 -20.43 -2.85 -11.99
C PHE A 128 -21.50 -3.67 -11.27
N GLU A 129 -21.88 -4.81 -11.83
CA GLU A 129 -22.92 -5.69 -11.27
C GLU A 129 -22.46 -6.38 -9.97
N HIS A 130 -21.18 -6.77 -9.88
CA HIS A 130 -20.60 -7.49 -8.74
C HIS A 130 -19.50 -6.66 -8.10
N LYS A 131 -19.89 -5.64 -7.34
CA LYS A 131 -18.96 -4.67 -6.75
C LYS A 131 -17.94 -5.31 -5.80
N GLU A 132 -18.38 -6.26 -4.97
CA GLU A 132 -17.51 -6.95 -4.00
C GLU A 132 -16.37 -7.70 -4.71
N LYS A 133 -16.66 -8.34 -5.83
CA LYS A 133 -15.64 -9.03 -6.63
C LYS A 133 -14.65 -8.06 -7.24
N VAL A 134 -15.16 -6.96 -7.81
CA VAL A 134 -14.32 -5.94 -8.43
C VAL A 134 -13.44 -5.27 -7.38
N MET A 135 -13.96 -5.00 -6.19
CA MET A 135 -13.21 -4.44 -5.07
C MET A 135 -12.14 -5.40 -4.55
N SER A 136 -12.47 -6.68 -4.37
CA SER A 136 -11.48 -7.69 -3.97
C SER A 136 -10.36 -7.82 -5.00
N LEU A 137 -10.70 -7.85 -6.30
CA LEU A 137 -9.71 -7.87 -7.36
C LEU A 137 -8.89 -6.58 -7.38
N LEU A 138 -9.50 -5.41 -7.20
CA LEU A 138 -8.81 -4.13 -7.12
C LEU A 138 -7.70 -4.19 -6.05
N HIS A 139 -8.04 -4.56 -4.82
CA HIS A 139 -7.06 -4.63 -3.74
C HIS A 139 -6.01 -5.73 -3.92
N SER A 140 -6.29 -6.78 -4.70
CA SER A 140 -5.27 -7.77 -5.05
C SER A 140 -4.12 -7.17 -5.86
N PHE A 141 -4.37 -6.10 -6.64
CA PHE A 141 -3.32 -5.42 -7.41
C PHE A 141 -2.29 -4.70 -6.53
N TYR A 142 -2.66 -4.29 -5.32
CA TYR A 142 -1.67 -3.83 -4.34
C TYR A 142 -0.71 -4.95 -3.93
N CYS A 143 -1.25 -6.14 -3.63
CA CYS A 143 -0.45 -7.30 -3.22
C CYS A 143 0.49 -7.76 -4.36
N TRP A 144 -0.04 -7.91 -5.57
CA TRP A 144 0.75 -8.25 -6.75
C TRP A 144 1.76 -7.16 -7.11
N GLY A 145 1.38 -5.89 -6.93
CA GLY A 145 2.28 -4.75 -7.05
C GLY A 145 3.45 -4.86 -6.08
N SER A 146 3.20 -5.18 -4.80
CA SER A 146 4.23 -5.38 -3.77
C SER A 146 5.19 -6.52 -4.15
N VAL A 147 4.64 -7.68 -4.53
CA VAL A 147 5.45 -8.81 -5.03
C VAL A 147 6.29 -8.38 -6.24
N GLY A 148 5.67 -7.72 -7.21
CA GLY A 148 6.35 -7.25 -8.41
C GLY A 148 7.47 -6.26 -8.12
N VAL A 149 7.23 -5.29 -7.24
CA VAL A 149 8.26 -4.30 -6.85
C VAL A 149 9.44 -4.97 -6.17
N ILE A 150 9.19 -5.88 -5.21
CA ILE A 150 10.25 -6.57 -4.49
C ILE A 150 11.07 -7.44 -5.47
N LEU A 151 10.41 -8.31 -6.24
CA LEU A 151 11.10 -9.23 -7.14
C LEU A 151 11.86 -8.49 -8.25
N LEU A 152 11.24 -7.53 -8.92
CA LEU A 152 11.86 -6.81 -10.02
C LEU A 152 12.99 -5.89 -9.53
N SER A 153 12.85 -5.27 -8.35
CA SER A 153 13.93 -4.47 -7.76
C SER A 153 15.09 -5.36 -7.33
N THR A 154 14.82 -6.51 -6.69
CA THR A 154 15.85 -7.46 -6.30
C THR A 154 16.60 -8.01 -7.53
N LEU A 155 15.87 -8.37 -8.59
CA LEU A 155 16.45 -8.81 -9.84
C LEU A 155 17.30 -7.71 -10.50
N TYR A 156 16.80 -6.47 -10.51
CA TYR A 156 17.54 -5.33 -11.04
C TYR A 156 18.86 -5.12 -10.27
N PHE A 157 18.83 -5.18 -8.94
CA PHE A 157 20.01 -5.03 -8.11
C PHE A 157 21.00 -6.18 -8.30
N ALA A 158 20.53 -7.41 -8.52
CA ALA A 158 21.39 -8.55 -8.82
C ALA A 158 22.11 -8.41 -10.16
N ILE A 159 21.50 -7.78 -11.16
CA ILE A 159 22.07 -7.63 -12.51
C ILE A 159 22.94 -6.37 -12.61
N PHE A 160 22.46 -5.23 -12.11
CA PHE A 160 23.09 -3.91 -12.34
C PHE A 160 23.82 -3.35 -11.12
N GLY A 161 23.71 -4.01 -9.96
CA GLY A 161 24.23 -3.51 -8.69
C GLY A 161 23.27 -2.57 -7.98
N ILE A 162 23.37 -2.55 -6.64
CA ILE A 162 22.49 -1.72 -5.80
C ILE A 162 22.83 -0.22 -5.91
N ASP A 163 24.04 0.12 -6.28
CA ASP A 163 24.50 1.50 -6.53
C ASP A 163 23.67 2.21 -7.63
N LYS A 164 22.99 1.45 -8.50
CA LYS A 164 22.10 1.98 -9.55
C LYS A 164 20.67 2.20 -9.09
N TRP A 165 20.38 2.14 -7.80
CA TRP A 165 19.03 2.29 -7.27
C TRP A 165 18.31 3.59 -7.68
N ARG A 166 19.07 4.67 -7.90
CA ARG A 166 18.51 5.95 -8.37
C ARG A 166 17.87 5.85 -9.74
N ILE A 167 18.48 5.09 -10.64
CA ILE A 167 17.91 4.84 -11.98
C ILE A 167 16.61 4.05 -11.82
N LEU A 168 16.61 3.02 -10.97
CA LEU A 168 15.41 2.23 -10.72
C LEU A 168 14.28 3.06 -10.10
N ALA A 169 14.58 4.00 -9.20
CA ALA A 169 13.59 4.94 -8.67
C ALA A 169 12.91 5.76 -9.78
N CYS A 170 13.70 6.26 -10.74
CA CYS A 170 13.17 6.96 -11.92
C CYS A 170 12.35 6.04 -12.84
N VAL A 171 12.76 4.77 -12.99
CA VAL A 171 11.98 3.76 -13.75
C VAL A 171 10.64 3.50 -13.08
N TRP A 172 10.60 3.32 -11.75
CA TRP A 172 9.35 3.17 -11.02
C TRP A 172 8.44 4.41 -11.12
N ALA A 173 9.00 5.60 -11.22
CA ALA A 173 8.23 6.84 -11.39
C ALA A 173 7.48 6.90 -12.73
N ILE A 174 7.88 6.14 -13.75
CA ILE A 174 7.18 6.09 -15.03
C ILE A 174 5.73 5.62 -14.87
N ILE A 175 5.48 4.68 -13.96
CA ILE A 175 4.14 4.10 -13.74
C ILE A 175 3.13 5.18 -13.29
N PRO A 176 3.34 5.91 -12.17
CA PRO A 176 2.42 6.97 -11.78
C PRO A 176 2.34 8.10 -12.82
N LEU A 177 3.45 8.51 -13.42
CA LEU A 177 3.44 9.58 -14.43
C LEU A 177 2.62 9.18 -15.67
N TYR A 178 2.74 7.96 -16.15
CA TYR A 178 1.88 7.43 -17.21
C TYR A 178 0.41 7.38 -16.77
N ASN A 179 0.15 7.02 -15.53
CA ASN A 179 -1.21 6.88 -15.01
C ASN A 179 -1.95 8.21 -14.83
N ILE A 180 -1.22 9.34 -14.81
CA ILE A 180 -1.82 10.70 -14.92
C ILE A 180 -2.73 10.78 -16.15
N TYR A 181 -2.24 10.35 -17.32
CA TYR A 181 -3.01 10.35 -18.55
C TYR A 181 -4.26 9.47 -18.46
N ASN A 182 -4.16 8.29 -17.81
CA ASN A 182 -5.29 7.42 -17.64
C ASN A 182 -6.39 8.06 -16.79
N PHE A 183 -6.03 8.60 -15.60
CA PHE A 183 -7.00 9.28 -14.73
C PHE A 183 -7.54 10.60 -15.29
N ALA A 184 -6.76 11.31 -16.08
CA ALA A 184 -7.21 12.53 -16.75
C ALA A 184 -8.32 12.24 -17.78
N THR A 185 -8.29 11.05 -18.40
CA THR A 185 -9.14 10.73 -19.57
C THR A 185 -10.18 9.63 -19.32
N CYS A 186 -10.14 8.89 -18.19
CA CYS A 186 -11.15 7.90 -17.86
C CYS A 186 -12.43 8.53 -17.29
N PRO A 187 -13.60 7.91 -17.42
CA PRO A 187 -14.82 8.38 -16.75
C PRO A 187 -14.67 8.17 -15.23
N ILE A 188 -14.92 9.22 -14.44
CA ILE A 188 -14.97 9.18 -12.98
C ILE A 188 -16.32 9.74 -12.56
N GLU A 189 -17.10 8.92 -11.86
CA GLU A 189 -18.38 9.30 -11.27
C GLU A 189 -18.17 9.70 -9.81
N ARG A 190 -19.10 10.47 -9.27
CA ARG A 190 -19.13 10.78 -7.83
C ARG A 190 -19.93 9.71 -7.10
N LEU A 191 -19.44 9.25 -5.96
CA LEU A 191 -20.12 8.27 -5.14
C LEU A 191 -21.30 8.89 -4.37
N VAL A 192 -21.12 10.12 -3.90
CA VAL A 192 -22.10 10.84 -3.08
C VAL A 192 -22.49 12.13 -3.79
N GLU A 193 -23.79 12.43 -3.86
CA GLU A 193 -24.29 13.71 -4.34
C GLU A 193 -24.02 14.82 -3.31
N ASP A 194 -23.85 16.05 -3.79
CA ASP A 194 -23.55 17.19 -2.94
C ASP A 194 -24.61 17.35 -1.83
N GLY A 195 -24.17 17.36 -0.58
CA GLY A 195 -25.04 17.55 0.60
C GLY A 195 -25.66 16.29 1.21
N GLN A 196 -25.44 15.10 0.65
CA GLN A 196 -25.99 13.84 1.19
C GLN A 196 -25.02 13.09 2.12
N GLY A 197 -23.77 13.54 2.25
CA GLY A 197 -22.78 12.91 3.12
C GLY A 197 -23.02 13.15 4.60
N MET A 198 -22.84 12.12 5.44
CA MET A 198 -22.85 12.29 6.89
C MET A 198 -21.52 12.88 7.37
N SER A 199 -21.58 13.83 8.32
CA SER A 199 -20.37 14.35 8.96
C SER A 199 -19.69 13.28 9.81
N LEU A 200 -18.36 13.39 10.00
CA LEU A 200 -17.58 12.48 10.85
C LEU A 200 -18.17 12.38 12.27
N ARG A 201 -18.65 13.49 12.83
CA ARG A 201 -19.29 13.51 14.15
C ARG A 201 -20.60 12.70 14.19
N GLN A 202 -21.36 12.68 13.11
CA GLN A 202 -22.59 11.87 13.00
C GLN A 202 -22.25 10.39 12.85
N LEU A 203 -21.20 10.05 12.08
CA LEU A 203 -20.71 8.69 11.91
C LEU A 203 -20.20 8.09 13.23
N LEU A 204 -19.38 8.84 13.98
CA LEU A 204 -18.86 8.40 15.29
C LEU A 204 -19.93 8.12 16.33
N LYS A 205 -21.13 8.68 16.19
CA LYS A 205 -22.28 8.38 17.06
C LYS A 205 -22.98 7.05 16.71
N LYS A 206 -22.66 6.44 15.55
CA LYS A 206 -23.25 5.17 15.14
C LYS A 206 -22.44 4.00 15.72
N PRO A 207 -23.05 3.11 16.54
CA PRO A 207 -22.32 2.02 17.17
C PRO A 207 -21.71 1.04 16.15
N ILE A 208 -22.38 0.83 15.02
CA ILE A 208 -21.88 -0.01 13.93
C ILE A 208 -20.61 0.59 13.31
N PHE A 209 -20.50 1.92 13.22
CA PHE A 209 -19.30 2.58 12.71
C PHE A 209 -18.12 2.45 13.69
N ALA A 210 -18.38 2.59 15.00
CA ALA A 210 -17.37 2.36 16.03
C ALA A 210 -16.87 0.89 16.03
N ALA A 211 -17.79 -0.08 15.91
CA ALA A 211 -17.42 -1.48 15.78
C ALA A 211 -16.59 -1.75 14.51
N ALA A 212 -16.95 -1.15 13.37
CA ALA A 212 -16.19 -1.28 12.14
C ALA A 212 -14.77 -0.69 12.27
N ILE A 213 -14.60 0.45 12.94
CA ILE A 213 -13.27 1.04 13.22
C ILE A 213 -12.43 0.08 14.06
N ILE A 214 -12.98 -0.49 15.14
CA ILE A 214 -12.25 -1.44 15.99
C ILE A 214 -11.82 -2.66 15.19
N LEU A 215 -12.70 -3.24 14.38
CA LEU A 215 -12.38 -4.37 13.51
C LEU A 215 -11.27 -4.02 12.50
N MET A 216 -11.32 -2.84 11.90
CA MET A 216 -10.30 -2.37 10.97
C MET A 216 -8.95 -2.15 11.66
N ILE A 217 -8.94 -1.60 12.89
CA ILE A 217 -7.71 -1.46 13.69
C ILE A 217 -7.11 -2.84 13.99
N CYS A 218 -7.90 -3.80 14.43
CA CYS A 218 -7.43 -5.16 14.72
C CYS A 218 -6.89 -5.86 13.46
N ALA A 219 -7.61 -5.76 12.34
CA ALA A 219 -7.19 -6.35 11.07
C ALA A 219 -5.89 -5.71 10.57
N GLY A 220 -5.81 -4.38 10.56
CA GLY A 220 -4.62 -3.64 10.14
C GLY A 220 -3.41 -3.90 11.05
N ALA A 221 -3.61 -3.97 12.37
CA ALA A 221 -2.54 -4.32 13.30
C ALA A 221 -1.97 -5.72 13.02
N SER A 222 -2.84 -6.70 12.77
CA SER A 222 -2.42 -8.06 12.43
C SER A 222 -1.67 -8.11 11.10
N GLU A 223 -2.20 -7.45 10.07
CA GLU A 223 -1.58 -7.37 8.74
C GLU A 223 -0.21 -6.68 8.80
N MET A 224 -0.13 -5.51 9.45
CA MET A 224 1.10 -4.74 9.56
C MET A 224 2.16 -5.45 10.40
N SER A 225 1.78 -6.16 11.46
CA SER A 225 2.72 -6.95 12.26
C SER A 225 3.42 -8.00 11.41
N MET A 226 2.68 -8.76 10.59
CA MET A 226 3.29 -9.71 9.68
C MET A 226 4.11 -9.03 8.58
N ALA A 227 3.54 -8.03 7.91
CA ALA A 227 4.23 -7.34 6.81
C ALA A 227 5.57 -6.73 7.23
N GLN A 228 5.65 -6.16 8.43
CA GLN A 228 6.85 -5.46 8.91
C GLN A 228 7.86 -6.39 9.60
N TRP A 229 7.41 -7.42 10.28
CA TRP A 229 8.26 -8.21 11.17
C TRP A 229 8.54 -9.63 10.69
N ALA A 230 7.84 -10.15 9.67
CA ALA A 230 8.01 -11.53 9.20
C ALA A 230 9.46 -11.82 8.77
N SER A 231 10.11 -10.90 8.07
CA SER A 231 11.52 -11.06 7.66
C SER A 231 12.46 -11.07 8.87
N ALA A 232 12.32 -10.08 9.78
CA ALA A 232 13.14 -10.00 10.98
C ALA A 232 12.93 -11.21 11.92
N PHE A 233 11.71 -11.70 12.02
CA PHE A 233 11.38 -12.91 12.78
C PHE A 233 12.03 -14.15 12.14
N ALA A 234 11.93 -14.31 10.82
CA ALA A 234 12.55 -15.41 10.10
C ALA A 234 14.08 -15.42 10.27
N GLU A 235 14.71 -14.25 10.25
CA GLU A 235 16.15 -14.10 10.47
C GLU A 235 16.53 -14.41 11.94
N SER A 236 15.85 -13.80 12.90
CA SER A 236 16.22 -13.90 14.32
C SER A 236 15.79 -15.20 14.99
N ALA A 237 14.60 -15.72 14.68
CA ALA A 237 14.04 -16.91 15.32
C ALA A 237 14.33 -18.21 14.56
N LEU A 238 14.39 -18.15 13.22
CA LEU A 238 14.62 -19.33 12.37
C LEU A 238 16.08 -19.43 11.88
N GLY A 239 16.91 -18.42 12.13
CA GLY A 239 18.32 -18.39 11.67
C GLY A 239 18.47 -18.35 10.15
N LEU A 240 17.46 -17.91 9.42
CA LEU A 240 17.49 -17.79 7.97
C LEU A 240 18.35 -16.59 7.52
N THR A 241 18.93 -16.67 6.33
CA THR A 241 19.62 -15.51 5.76
C THR A 241 18.60 -14.41 5.45
N LYS A 242 19.04 -13.15 5.51
CA LYS A 242 18.19 -11.99 5.24
C LYS A 242 17.42 -12.12 3.93
N SER A 243 18.09 -12.51 2.85
CA SER A 243 17.43 -12.69 1.54
C SER A 243 16.32 -13.74 1.56
N VAL A 244 16.53 -14.85 2.29
CA VAL A 244 15.51 -15.89 2.45
C VAL A 244 14.39 -15.39 3.36
N GLY A 245 14.69 -14.66 4.43
CA GLY A 245 13.71 -14.04 5.31
C GLY A 245 12.82 -13.03 4.58
N ASP A 246 13.41 -12.18 3.74
CA ASP A 246 12.67 -11.20 2.93
C ASP A 246 11.73 -11.90 1.92
N LEU A 247 12.19 -12.95 1.25
CA LEU A 247 11.38 -13.70 0.28
C LEU A 247 10.33 -14.59 0.97
N ALA A 248 10.72 -15.34 2.00
CA ALA A 248 9.83 -16.25 2.72
C ALA A 248 8.87 -15.51 3.67
N GLY A 249 9.28 -14.37 4.21
CA GLY A 249 8.42 -13.53 5.04
C GLY A 249 7.54 -12.60 4.21
N ALA A 250 8.07 -11.46 3.83
CA ALA A 250 7.29 -10.38 3.20
C ALA A 250 6.71 -10.77 1.84
N CYS A 251 7.50 -11.45 0.97
CA CYS A 251 7.02 -11.83 -0.36
C CYS A 251 5.98 -12.95 -0.30
N LEU A 252 6.17 -13.96 0.55
CA LEU A 252 5.18 -15.04 0.73
C LEU A 252 3.89 -14.51 1.34
N PHE A 253 3.98 -13.61 2.33
CA PHE A 253 2.81 -12.93 2.90
C PHE A 253 2.02 -12.17 1.85
N ALA A 254 2.67 -11.30 1.06
CA ALA A 254 2.01 -10.54 0.00
C ALA A 254 1.40 -11.46 -1.08
N THR A 255 2.09 -12.55 -1.43
CA THR A 255 1.60 -13.54 -2.40
C THR A 255 0.35 -14.26 -1.89
N THR A 256 0.37 -14.77 -0.66
CA THR A 256 -0.77 -15.47 -0.08
C THR A 256 -1.97 -14.55 0.10
N MET A 257 -1.74 -13.30 0.50
CA MET A 257 -2.78 -12.27 0.57
C MET A 257 -3.37 -11.97 -0.82
N GLY A 258 -2.53 -11.83 -1.84
CA GLY A 258 -2.98 -11.60 -3.22
C GLY A 258 -3.81 -12.78 -3.76
N ILE A 259 -3.35 -14.01 -3.56
CA ILE A 259 -4.09 -15.23 -3.93
C ILE A 259 -5.43 -15.30 -3.21
N SER A 260 -5.47 -15.07 -1.89
CA SER A 260 -6.69 -15.08 -1.10
C SER A 260 -7.71 -14.08 -1.62
N ARG A 261 -7.30 -12.84 -1.92
CA ARG A 261 -8.17 -11.79 -2.49
C ARG A 261 -8.68 -12.16 -3.90
N MET A 262 -7.84 -12.77 -4.75
CA MET A 262 -8.26 -13.28 -6.06
C MET A 262 -9.28 -14.42 -5.94
N LEU A 263 -9.04 -15.37 -5.03
CA LEU A 263 -9.97 -16.49 -4.80
C LEU A 263 -11.30 -15.98 -4.27
N TYR A 264 -11.30 -15.04 -3.36
CA TYR A 264 -12.52 -14.39 -2.89
C TYR A 264 -13.23 -13.64 -4.03
N GLY A 265 -12.50 -12.89 -4.86
CA GLY A 265 -13.06 -12.24 -6.06
C GLY A 265 -13.74 -13.22 -7.02
N LYS A 266 -13.23 -14.47 -7.11
CA LYS A 266 -13.79 -15.50 -7.99
C LYS A 266 -14.95 -16.29 -7.37
N PHE A 267 -14.85 -16.60 -6.08
CA PHE A 267 -15.75 -17.55 -5.40
C PHE A 267 -16.60 -16.90 -4.29
N GLY A 268 -16.43 -15.61 -4.03
CA GLY A 268 -17.02 -14.90 -2.89
C GLY A 268 -18.55 -14.99 -2.80
N GLU A 269 -19.27 -15.11 -3.94
CA GLU A 269 -20.71 -15.32 -3.96
C GLU A 269 -21.17 -16.62 -3.26
N LYS A 270 -20.28 -17.62 -3.18
CA LYS A 270 -20.57 -18.90 -2.54
C LYS A 270 -20.13 -18.95 -1.07
N ILE A 271 -19.52 -17.87 -0.58
CA ILE A 271 -18.90 -17.82 0.74
C ILE A 271 -19.78 -16.94 1.65
N ASP A 272 -20.21 -17.50 2.78
CA ASP A 272 -20.83 -16.73 3.85
C ASP A 272 -19.75 -15.83 4.50
N LEU A 273 -19.84 -14.53 4.25
CA LEU A 273 -18.84 -13.55 4.68
C LEU A 273 -18.63 -13.56 6.20
N ILE A 274 -19.70 -13.66 6.97
CA ILE A 274 -19.63 -13.63 8.45
C ILE A 274 -18.88 -14.86 8.98
N LYS A 275 -19.21 -16.05 8.48
CA LYS A 275 -18.51 -17.29 8.85
C LYS A 275 -17.05 -17.26 8.41
N PHE A 276 -16.78 -16.76 7.20
CA PHE A 276 -15.42 -16.61 6.70
C PHE A 276 -14.59 -15.68 7.57
N MET A 277 -15.12 -14.52 7.96
CA MET A 277 -14.44 -13.58 8.86
C MET A 277 -14.18 -14.20 10.24
N LEU A 278 -15.14 -14.91 10.83
CA LEU A 278 -14.97 -15.58 12.11
C LEU A 278 -13.88 -16.65 12.06
N ILE A 279 -13.90 -17.52 11.03
CA ILE A 279 -12.89 -18.57 10.84
C ILE A 279 -11.50 -17.93 10.66
N SER A 280 -11.39 -16.91 9.82
CA SER A 280 -10.13 -16.18 9.59
C SER A 280 -9.60 -15.54 10.87
N GLY A 281 -10.47 -14.94 11.68
CA GLY A 281 -10.09 -14.38 12.98
C GLY A 281 -9.57 -15.41 13.95
N VAL A 282 -10.25 -16.57 14.05
CA VAL A 282 -9.78 -17.68 14.90
C VAL A 282 -8.44 -18.22 14.42
N LEU A 283 -8.28 -18.44 13.12
CA LEU A 283 -7.02 -18.91 12.54
C LEU A 283 -5.88 -17.90 12.80
N CYS A 284 -6.14 -16.60 12.69
CA CYS A 284 -5.17 -15.56 13.00
C CYS A 284 -4.71 -15.64 14.46
N VAL A 285 -5.64 -15.72 15.41
CA VAL A 285 -5.32 -15.86 16.84
C VAL A 285 -4.50 -17.11 17.10
N VAL A 286 -4.92 -18.26 16.57
CA VAL A 286 -4.20 -19.53 16.73
C VAL A 286 -2.78 -19.46 16.16
N SER A 287 -2.61 -18.87 14.96
CA SER A 287 -1.31 -18.72 14.32
C SER A 287 -0.37 -17.84 15.13
N TYR A 288 -0.84 -16.69 15.63
CA TYR A 288 -0.03 -15.82 16.50
C TYR A 288 0.32 -16.46 17.85
N LEU A 289 -0.60 -17.24 18.44
CA LEU A 289 -0.31 -17.98 19.66
C LEU A 289 0.74 -19.08 19.40
N LEU A 290 0.65 -19.79 18.29
CA LEU A 290 1.65 -20.79 17.91
C LEU A 290 3.01 -20.15 17.68
N ALA A 291 3.07 -19.05 16.94
CA ALA A 291 4.30 -18.32 16.69
C ALA A 291 4.94 -17.77 17.98
N GLY A 292 4.13 -17.24 18.92
CA GLY A 292 4.63 -16.62 20.14
C GLY A 292 4.93 -17.58 21.29
N LEU A 293 4.27 -18.73 21.35
CA LEU A 293 4.39 -19.69 22.45
C LEU A 293 5.18 -20.96 22.08
N SER A 294 5.41 -21.19 20.80
CA SER A 294 6.15 -22.38 20.34
C SER A 294 7.64 -22.25 20.65
N ALA A 295 8.19 -23.23 21.33
CA ALA A 295 9.63 -23.36 21.55
C ALA A 295 10.37 -23.93 20.32
N MET A 296 9.65 -24.34 19.28
CA MET A 296 10.22 -24.94 18.06
C MET A 296 10.19 -23.94 16.90
N PRO A 297 11.34 -23.65 16.27
CA PRO A 297 11.42 -22.68 15.16
C PRO A 297 10.59 -23.03 13.92
N ILE A 298 10.13 -24.29 13.80
CA ILE A 298 9.32 -24.77 12.66
C ILE A 298 7.85 -24.28 12.72
N TRP A 299 7.34 -23.93 13.92
CA TRP A 299 5.94 -23.54 14.12
C TRP A 299 5.73 -22.04 14.34
N GLY A 300 6.84 -21.29 14.42
CA GLY A 300 6.85 -19.84 14.64
C GLY A 300 6.87 -18.98 13.36
#